data_95d0b1ae244165c045c9c842b2d0ee0b
#
_entry.id   95d0b1ae244165c045c9c842b2d0ee0b
#
_cell.length_a   1.000
_cell.length_b   1.000
_cell.length_c   1.000
_cell.angle_alpha   90.00
_cell.angle_beta   90.00
_cell.angle_gamma   90.00
#
_symmetry.space_group_name_H-M   'P 1'
#
loop_
_entity.id
_entity.type
_entity.pdbx_description
1 polymer ?
#
loop_
_entity_poly.entity_id
_entity_poly.type
_entity_poly.pdbx_seq_one_letter_code
_entity_poly.pdbx_strand_id
1 'polypeptide(L)'
;VMDYMKERCAKWKEETGIAFSLYGTPAETLCYRFARIDREKYGDISNVTDKGYYTNSYHVDVREKIDAFTKFKIESEFQNKSLGGAISYVEVPNLTNNVEAIEEVIRFIYDNIQYGEFNTKSDYCHVCGYDGEIMINDNMEWECPQCHNKDHAKMNVTRRTCGYLGEK
;
A
#
# COMPACT_ATOMS: atom_id res chain seq x y z
N VAL A 1 -9.10 17.18 8.40
CA VAL A 1 -7.68 17.42 8.73
C VAL A 1 -6.95 17.96 7.53
N MET A 2 -6.86 17.24 6.39
CA MET A 2 -6.06 17.67 5.22
C MET A 2 -6.52 19.00 4.64
N ASP A 3 -7.82 19.27 4.55
CA ASP A 3 -8.33 20.57 4.07
C ASP A 3 -7.85 21.71 4.96
N TYR A 4 -7.93 21.58 6.28
CA TYR A 4 -7.36 22.53 7.22
C TYR A 4 -5.85 22.75 7.01
N MET A 5 -5.09 21.68 6.79
CA MET A 5 -3.65 21.78 6.52
C MET A 5 -3.37 22.52 5.21
N LYS A 6 -4.16 22.30 4.15
CA LYS A 6 -4.07 23.05 2.89
C LYS A 6 -4.33 24.55 3.09
N GLU A 7 -5.36 24.90 3.85
CA GLU A 7 -5.67 26.29 4.20
C GLU A 7 -4.51 26.93 4.97
N ARG A 8 -3.89 26.19 5.90
CA ARG A 8 -2.71 26.69 6.62
C ARG A 8 -1.51 26.90 5.70
N CYS A 9 -1.26 26.00 4.77
CA CYS A 9 -0.21 26.16 3.76
C CYS A 9 -0.44 27.40 2.88
N ALA A 10 -1.68 27.65 2.46
CA ALA A 10 -2.03 28.83 1.68
C ALA A 10 -1.77 30.12 2.48
N LYS A 11 -2.20 30.15 3.74
CA LYS A 11 -1.97 31.29 4.63
C LYS A 11 -0.49 31.57 4.86
N TRP A 12 0.32 30.55 5.11
CA TRP A 12 1.77 30.70 5.26
C TRP A 12 2.43 31.23 3.98
N LYS A 13 1.94 30.83 2.82
CA LYS A 13 2.40 31.37 1.54
C LYS A 13 2.12 32.87 1.44
N GLU A 14 0.94 33.31 1.85
CA GLU A 14 0.59 34.76 1.87
C GLU A 14 1.45 35.55 2.86
N GLU A 15 1.69 35.00 4.04
CA GLU A 15 2.46 35.62 5.11
C GLU A 15 3.97 35.69 4.81
N THR A 16 4.53 34.71 4.13
CA THR A 16 5.99 34.57 3.97
C THR A 16 6.49 34.71 2.54
N GLY A 17 5.62 34.60 1.56
CA GLY A 17 5.98 34.50 0.14
C GLY A 17 6.57 33.13 -0.28
N ILE A 18 6.66 32.18 0.66
CA ILE A 18 7.20 30.83 0.42
C ILE A 18 6.04 29.87 0.15
N ALA A 19 6.16 29.06 -0.90
CA ALA A 19 5.18 28.02 -1.21
C ALA A 19 5.34 26.82 -0.26
N PHE A 20 4.22 26.42 0.36
CA PHE A 20 4.11 25.23 1.20
C PHE A 20 3.13 24.25 0.55
N SER A 21 3.38 22.98 0.72
CA SER A 21 2.50 21.92 0.21
C SER A 21 2.43 20.74 1.16
N LEU A 22 1.35 19.97 1.06
CA LEU A 22 1.22 18.70 1.77
C LEU A 22 1.90 17.60 0.96
N TYR A 23 2.54 16.71 1.69
CA TYR A 23 3.20 15.52 1.16
C TYR A 23 2.76 14.28 1.91
N GLY A 24 2.26 13.28 1.19
CA GLY A 24 1.94 11.96 1.71
C GLY A 24 3.17 11.06 1.67
N THR A 25 3.94 11.02 2.76
CA THR A 25 5.18 10.25 2.80
C THR A 25 4.96 8.79 3.24
N PRO A 26 5.62 7.81 2.63
CA PRO A 26 5.72 6.46 3.17
C PRO A 26 6.57 6.49 4.46
N ALA A 27 5.97 6.08 5.59
CA ALA A 27 6.59 6.11 6.91
C ALA A 27 6.96 4.68 7.36
N GLU A 28 7.87 4.03 6.67
CA GLU A 28 8.16 2.59 6.69
C GLU A 28 8.29 1.99 8.08
N THR A 29 9.12 2.56 8.95
CA THR A 29 9.35 2.02 10.31
C THR A 29 8.51 2.71 11.39
N LEU A 30 7.94 3.86 11.08
CA LEU A 30 7.26 4.70 12.08
C LEU A 30 5.84 4.20 12.39
N CYS A 31 5.17 3.56 11.45
CA CYS A 31 3.80 3.07 11.62
C CYS A 31 3.66 2.11 12.81
N TYR A 32 4.58 1.15 12.94
CA TYR A 32 4.62 0.24 14.08
C TYR A 32 5.05 0.95 15.36
N ARG A 33 6.11 1.78 15.29
CA ARG A 33 6.65 2.47 16.46
C ARG A 33 5.62 3.40 17.09
N PHE A 34 4.92 4.19 16.30
CA PHE A 34 3.91 5.11 16.79
C PHE A 34 2.70 4.38 17.36
N ALA A 35 2.21 3.34 16.68
CA ALA A 35 1.12 2.53 17.20
C ALA A 35 1.45 1.91 18.56
N ARG A 36 2.68 1.42 18.75
CA ARG A 36 3.13 0.90 20.03
C ARG A 36 3.16 1.97 21.12
N ILE A 37 3.75 3.13 20.84
CA ILE A 37 3.83 4.24 21.81
C ILE A 37 2.45 4.73 22.20
N ASP A 38 1.56 4.88 21.22
CA ASP A 38 0.19 5.36 21.46
C ASP A 38 -0.61 4.32 22.24
N ARG A 39 -0.43 3.04 21.98
CA ARG A 39 -1.05 1.96 22.73
C ARG A 39 -0.57 1.91 24.19
N GLU A 40 0.73 2.08 24.42
CA GLU A 40 1.30 2.19 25.77
C GLU A 40 0.75 3.40 26.53
N LYS A 41 0.52 4.52 25.85
CA LYS A 41 0.09 5.77 26.44
C LYS A 41 -1.42 5.89 26.62
N TYR A 42 -2.19 5.43 25.66
CA TYR A 42 -3.64 5.64 25.57
C TYR A 42 -4.47 4.36 25.67
N GLY A 43 -3.82 3.19 25.69
CA GLY A 43 -4.48 1.89 25.70
C GLY A 43 -4.94 1.43 24.32
N ASP A 44 -5.70 0.33 24.32
CA ASP A 44 -6.32 -0.23 23.11
C ASP A 44 -7.57 0.56 22.74
N ILE A 45 -7.46 1.37 21.70
CA ILE A 45 -8.57 2.14 21.13
C ILE A 45 -8.99 1.46 19.82
N SER A 46 -10.25 1.00 19.77
CA SER A 46 -10.81 0.30 18.61
C SER A 46 -10.66 1.13 17.32
N ASN A 47 -10.22 0.48 16.26
CA ASN A 47 -9.92 1.07 14.95
C ASN A 47 -8.82 2.14 14.95
N VAL A 48 -8.10 2.33 16.04
CA VAL A 48 -6.99 3.28 16.12
C VAL A 48 -5.69 2.57 16.50
N THR A 49 -5.57 2.06 17.73
CA THR A 49 -4.33 1.46 18.25
C THR A 49 -4.38 -0.07 18.35
N ASP A 50 -5.56 -0.66 18.19
CA ASP A 50 -5.82 -2.10 18.37
C ASP A 50 -5.11 -3.00 17.37
N LYS A 51 -4.80 -2.49 16.19
CA LYS A 51 -4.13 -3.25 15.11
C LYS A 51 -2.63 -3.48 15.36
N GLY A 52 -2.01 -2.73 16.28
CA GLY A 52 -0.57 -2.78 16.55
C GLY A 52 0.31 -2.08 15.51
N TYR A 53 -0.29 -1.50 14.48
CA TYR A 53 0.39 -0.65 13.49
C TYR A 53 -0.60 0.38 12.93
N TYR A 54 -0.07 1.48 12.39
CA TYR A 54 -0.84 2.42 11.58
C TYR A 54 -0.66 2.12 10.10
N THR A 55 -1.67 2.41 9.30
CA THR A 55 -1.52 2.40 7.85
C THR A 55 -0.55 3.50 7.43
N ASN A 56 0.20 3.22 6.37
CA ASN A 56 1.13 4.20 5.84
C ASN A 56 0.36 5.33 5.15
N SER A 57 0.64 6.57 5.53
CA SER A 57 -0.04 7.75 4.99
C SER A 57 -1.58 7.61 5.09
N TYR A 58 -2.30 7.73 3.99
CA TYR A 58 -3.76 7.55 3.90
C TYR A 58 -4.15 6.30 3.12
N HIS A 59 -3.24 5.34 2.99
CA HIS A 59 -3.55 4.08 2.30
C HIS A 59 -4.62 3.28 3.02
N VAL A 60 -5.44 2.59 2.25
CA VAL A 60 -6.36 1.60 2.80
C VAL A 60 -5.57 0.48 3.46
N ASP A 61 -6.04 0.01 4.60
CA ASP A 61 -5.41 -1.11 5.32
C ASP A 61 -5.27 -2.33 4.39
N VAL A 62 -4.08 -2.91 4.34
CA VAL A 62 -3.75 -4.04 3.46
C VAL A 62 -4.56 -5.32 3.74
N ARG A 63 -5.21 -5.39 4.91
CA ARG A 63 -6.09 -6.50 5.27
C ARG A 63 -7.51 -6.36 4.74
N GLU A 64 -7.88 -5.16 4.26
CA GLU A 64 -9.19 -4.93 3.67
C GLU A 64 -9.29 -5.64 2.31
N LYS A 65 -10.31 -6.47 2.19
CA LYS A 65 -10.59 -7.20 0.93
C LYS A 65 -11.37 -6.30 -0.03
N ILE A 66 -10.68 -5.38 -0.67
CA ILE A 66 -11.25 -4.48 -1.68
C ILE A 66 -10.52 -4.67 -3.01
N ASP A 67 -11.22 -4.33 -4.10
CA ASP A 67 -10.61 -4.32 -5.43
C ASP A 67 -9.73 -3.09 -5.65
N ALA A 68 -8.89 -3.15 -6.68
CA ALA A 68 -7.93 -2.11 -7.03
C ALA A 68 -8.61 -0.75 -7.31
N PHE A 69 -9.73 -0.76 -8.01
CA PHE A 69 -10.45 0.48 -8.37
C PHE A 69 -11.05 1.16 -7.13
N THR A 70 -11.65 0.37 -6.24
CA THR A 70 -12.18 0.87 -4.96
C THR A 70 -11.08 1.48 -4.12
N LYS A 71 -9.91 0.79 -4.02
CA LYS A 71 -8.75 1.31 -3.30
C LYS A 71 -8.27 2.63 -3.89
N PHE A 72 -8.04 2.69 -5.19
CA PHE A 72 -7.60 3.90 -5.88
C PHE A 72 -8.61 5.05 -5.75
N LYS A 73 -9.91 4.75 -5.83
CA LYS A 73 -10.95 5.76 -5.67
C LYS A 73 -10.92 6.41 -4.29
N ILE A 74 -10.76 5.63 -3.23
CA ILE A 74 -10.63 6.14 -1.87
C ILE A 74 -9.36 7.00 -1.74
N GLU A 75 -8.23 6.51 -2.23
CA GLU A 75 -6.93 7.18 -2.07
C GLU A 75 -6.80 8.43 -2.96
N SER A 76 -7.48 8.48 -4.12
CA SER A 76 -7.45 9.63 -5.03
C SER A 76 -7.97 10.90 -4.38
N GLU A 77 -8.95 10.81 -3.49
CA GLU A 77 -9.48 11.96 -2.77
C GLU A 77 -8.42 12.62 -1.87
N PHE A 78 -7.50 11.83 -1.35
CA PHE A 78 -6.39 12.32 -0.53
C PHE A 78 -5.21 12.77 -1.37
N GLN A 79 -4.89 12.09 -2.46
CA GLN A 79 -3.85 12.51 -3.39
C GLN A 79 -4.11 13.92 -3.93
N ASN A 80 -5.34 14.22 -4.32
CA ASN A 80 -5.75 15.54 -4.79
C ASN A 80 -5.57 16.66 -3.75
N LYS A 81 -5.39 16.28 -2.47
CA LYS A 81 -5.09 17.21 -1.38
C LYS A 81 -3.61 17.26 -1.03
N SER A 82 -2.80 16.35 -1.54
CA SER A 82 -1.36 16.22 -1.27
C SER A 82 -0.52 16.66 -2.46
N LEU A 83 -0.60 17.94 -2.83
CA LEU A 83 0.05 18.49 -4.02
C LEU A 83 1.59 18.47 -3.96
N GLY A 84 2.17 18.23 -2.80
CA GLY A 84 3.61 18.06 -2.61
C GLY A 84 4.13 16.67 -2.98
N GLY A 85 3.22 15.74 -3.21
CA GLY A 85 3.49 14.37 -3.62
C GLY A 85 2.75 13.34 -2.79
N ALA A 86 2.40 12.26 -3.44
CA ALA A 86 1.80 11.07 -2.84
C ALA A 86 1.95 9.91 -3.83
N ILE A 87 1.89 8.69 -3.33
CA ILE A 87 1.90 7.48 -4.15
C ILE A 87 0.75 6.59 -3.72
N SER A 88 0.06 6.01 -4.69
CA SER A 88 -0.87 4.90 -4.46
C SER A 88 -0.42 3.69 -5.26
N TYR A 89 -0.52 2.50 -4.69
CA TYR A 89 -0.15 1.27 -5.36
C TYR A 89 -1.14 0.16 -5.05
N VAL A 90 -1.31 -0.71 -6.03
CA VAL A 90 -2.14 -1.92 -5.91
C VAL A 90 -1.39 -3.12 -6.44
N GLU A 91 -1.73 -4.29 -5.91
CA GLU A 91 -1.32 -5.55 -6.48
C GLU A 91 -2.46 -6.09 -7.33
N VAL A 92 -2.15 -6.48 -8.54
CA VAL A 92 -3.09 -7.08 -9.50
C VAL A 92 -2.67 -8.53 -9.79
N PRO A 93 -3.59 -9.41 -10.15
CA PRO A 93 -3.22 -10.76 -10.59
C PRO A 93 -2.37 -10.71 -11.86
N ASN A 94 -1.77 -11.82 -12.23
CA ASN A 94 -1.05 -11.92 -13.51
C ASN A 94 -2.03 -11.66 -14.67
N LEU A 95 -1.84 -10.55 -15.35
CA LEU A 95 -2.71 -10.08 -16.44
C LEU A 95 -2.07 -10.29 -17.84
N THR A 96 -1.05 -11.13 -17.97
CA THR A 96 -0.36 -11.39 -19.25
C THR A 96 -1.34 -11.75 -20.37
N ASN A 97 -2.40 -12.48 -20.05
CA ASN A 97 -3.43 -12.89 -21.01
C ASN A 97 -4.69 -11.99 -20.98
N ASN A 98 -4.65 -10.86 -20.29
CA ASN A 98 -5.75 -9.92 -20.19
C ASN A 98 -5.24 -8.47 -20.21
N VAL A 99 -4.72 -8.06 -21.35
CA VAL A 99 -4.13 -6.73 -21.55
C VAL A 99 -5.21 -5.62 -21.43
N GLU A 100 -6.43 -5.92 -21.79
CA GLU A 100 -7.55 -4.98 -21.69
C GLU A 100 -7.79 -4.55 -20.23
N ALA A 101 -7.69 -5.47 -19.29
CA ALA A 101 -7.80 -5.14 -17.87
C ALA A 101 -6.64 -4.23 -17.40
N ILE A 102 -5.45 -4.40 -17.93
CA ILE A 102 -4.32 -3.48 -17.65
C ILE A 102 -4.63 -2.08 -18.17
N GLU A 103 -5.16 -1.98 -19.39
CA GLU A 103 -5.53 -0.69 -19.99
C GLU A 103 -6.59 0.03 -19.15
N GLU A 104 -7.59 -0.68 -18.65
CA GLU A 104 -8.61 -0.12 -17.76
C GLU A 104 -7.99 0.43 -16.45
N VAL A 105 -7.07 -0.30 -15.83
CA VAL A 105 -6.37 0.16 -14.63
C VAL A 105 -5.55 1.41 -14.93
N ILE A 106 -4.79 1.43 -16.02
CA ILE A 106 -3.98 2.58 -16.44
C ILE A 106 -4.87 3.80 -16.71
N ARG A 107 -5.99 3.61 -17.38
CA ARG A 107 -6.94 4.69 -17.66
C ARG A 107 -7.53 5.26 -16.37
N PHE A 108 -7.90 4.40 -15.44
CA PHE A 108 -8.39 4.84 -14.14
C PHE A 108 -7.34 5.64 -13.36
N ILE A 109 -6.09 5.17 -13.36
CA ILE A 109 -4.97 5.89 -12.74
C ILE A 109 -4.82 7.27 -13.39
N TYR A 110 -4.78 7.33 -14.72
CA TYR A 110 -4.63 8.58 -15.46
C TYR A 110 -5.71 9.61 -15.10
N ASP A 111 -6.95 9.16 -14.95
CA ASP A 111 -8.08 10.06 -14.69
C ASP A 111 -8.20 10.50 -13.23
N ASN A 112 -7.65 9.73 -12.27
CA ASN A 112 -7.97 9.92 -10.85
C ASN A 112 -6.76 10.04 -9.92
N ILE A 113 -5.59 9.54 -10.32
CA ILE A 113 -4.43 9.36 -9.45
C ILE A 113 -3.27 10.20 -9.98
N GLN A 114 -2.61 10.98 -9.12
CA GLN A 114 -1.45 11.78 -9.51
C GLN A 114 -0.21 10.92 -9.75
N TYR A 115 0.01 9.93 -8.88
CA TYR A 115 1.05 8.93 -9.03
C TYR A 115 0.53 7.59 -8.58
N GLY A 116 0.35 6.69 -9.53
CA GLY A 116 -0.13 5.33 -9.32
C GLY A 116 0.89 4.31 -9.80
N GLU A 117 0.96 3.21 -9.08
CA GLU A 117 1.81 2.07 -9.42
C GLU A 117 1.04 0.78 -9.19
N PHE A 118 1.26 -0.19 -10.03
CA PHE A 118 0.72 -1.54 -9.85
C PHE A 118 1.80 -2.58 -10.15
N ASN A 119 1.70 -3.70 -9.48
CA ASN A 119 2.56 -4.86 -9.70
C ASN A 119 1.76 -6.15 -9.56
N THR A 120 2.30 -7.21 -10.09
CA THR A 120 1.75 -8.56 -9.92
C THR A 120 2.54 -9.30 -8.85
N LYS A 121 1.88 -10.21 -8.13
CA LYS A 121 2.54 -11.19 -7.29
C LYS A 121 3.05 -12.31 -8.20
N SER A 122 4.36 -12.37 -8.40
CA SER A 122 5.04 -13.35 -9.25
C SER A 122 5.96 -14.20 -8.39
N ASP A 123 5.37 -14.96 -7.47
CA ASP A 123 6.11 -15.91 -6.67
C ASP A 123 6.31 -17.19 -7.45
N TYR A 124 7.40 -17.89 -7.18
CA TYR A 124 7.74 -19.12 -7.88
C TYR A 124 8.09 -20.25 -6.91
N CYS A 125 7.51 -21.42 -7.13
CA CYS A 125 7.85 -22.63 -6.40
C CYS A 125 8.72 -23.55 -7.25
N HIS A 126 9.99 -23.74 -6.86
CA HIS A 126 10.94 -24.57 -7.56
C HIS A 126 10.65 -26.07 -7.45
N VAL A 127 9.73 -26.49 -6.58
CA VAL A 127 9.35 -27.90 -6.43
C VAL A 127 8.37 -28.35 -7.50
N CYS A 128 7.37 -27.53 -7.81
CA CYS A 128 6.31 -27.91 -8.76
C CYS A 128 6.18 -26.98 -9.97
N GLY A 129 6.99 -25.90 -10.05
CA GLY A 129 6.92 -24.93 -11.13
C GLY A 129 5.73 -23.99 -11.05
N TYR A 130 5.06 -23.90 -9.88
CA TYR A 130 3.97 -22.96 -9.70
C TYR A 130 4.48 -21.51 -9.84
N ASP A 131 3.83 -20.74 -10.70
CA ASP A 131 4.05 -19.31 -10.89
C ASP A 131 2.75 -18.58 -10.53
N GLY A 132 2.78 -17.80 -9.48
CA GLY A 132 1.60 -17.12 -8.93
C GLY A 132 1.81 -16.69 -7.49
N GLU A 133 0.72 -16.46 -6.76
CA GLU A 133 0.81 -16.04 -5.36
C GLU A 133 1.04 -17.24 -4.42
N ILE A 134 2.16 -17.23 -3.70
CA ILE A 134 2.41 -18.13 -2.57
C ILE A 134 1.76 -17.51 -1.33
N MET A 135 1.00 -18.32 -0.60
CA MET A 135 0.15 -17.87 0.50
C MET A 135 0.84 -18.08 1.85
N ILE A 136 0.42 -17.31 2.84
CA ILE A 136 0.73 -17.59 4.24
C ILE A 136 -0.41 -18.46 4.80
N ASN A 137 -0.06 -19.62 5.35
CA ASN A 137 -1.02 -20.54 5.98
C ASN A 137 -1.39 -20.10 7.41
N ASP A 138 -2.30 -20.83 8.05
CA ASP A 138 -2.77 -20.53 9.40
C ASP A 138 -1.67 -20.62 10.48
N ASN A 139 -0.55 -21.30 10.18
CA ASN A 139 0.63 -21.39 11.05
C ASN A 139 1.63 -20.25 10.80
N MET A 140 1.29 -19.25 10.00
CA MET A 140 2.16 -18.13 9.63
C MET A 140 3.41 -18.56 8.83
N GLU A 141 3.30 -19.63 8.03
CA GLU A 141 4.35 -20.11 7.15
C GLU A 141 3.97 -19.90 5.69
N TRP A 142 4.95 -19.58 4.83
CA TRP A 142 4.74 -19.58 3.39
C TRP A 142 4.46 -20.98 2.90
N GLU A 143 3.42 -21.14 2.11
CA GLU A 143 3.00 -22.41 1.55
C GLU A 143 2.58 -22.28 0.10
N CYS A 144 3.15 -23.13 -0.77
CA CYS A 144 2.76 -23.21 -2.16
C CYS A 144 1.32 -23.76 -2.29
N PRO A 145 0.40 -23.03 -2.94
CA PRO A 145 -1.00 -23.48 -3.03
C PRO A 145 -1.18 -24.73 -3.90
N GLN A 146 -0.18 -25.08 -4.73
CA GLN A 146 -0.26 -26.23 -5.62
C GLN A 146 0.32 -27.51 -5.02
N CYS A 147 1.50 -27.44 -4.39
CA CYS A 147 2.19 -28.65 -3.90
C CYS A 147 2.42 -28.66 -2.38
N HIS A 148 1.93 -27.64 -1.67
CA HIS A 148 2.07 -27.47 -0.23
C HIS A 148 3.52 -27.43 0.27
N ASN A 149 4.48 -27.14 -0.63
CA ASN A 149 5.87 -26.92 -0.23
C ASN A 149 5.95 -25.73 0.73
N LYS A 150 6.72 -25.90 1.82
CA LYS A 150 6.98 -24.89 2.84
C LYS A 150 8.47 -24.54 2.98
N ASP A 151 9.30 -25.18 2.19
CA ASP A 151 10.74 -24.95 2.20
C ASP A 151 11.06 -23.62 1.49
N HIS A 152 11.42 -22.62 2.27
CA HIS A 152 11.78 -21.29 1.75
C HIS A 152 12.93 -21.32 0.74
N ALA A 153 13.88 -22.25 0.90
CA ALA A 153 15.00 -22.37 -0.05
C ALA A 153 14.56 -22.83 -1.44
N LYS A 154 13.31 -23.29 -1.57
CA LYS A 154 12.71 -23.76 -2.82
C LYS A 154 11.53 -22.92 -3.27
N MET A 155 11.45 -21.70 -2.80
CA MET A 155 10.42 -20.72 -3.19
C MET A 155 11.04 -19.35 -3.32
N ASN A 156 10.67 -18.63 -4.36
CA ASN A 156 10.92 -17.20 -4.47
C ASN A 156 9.61 -16.47 -4.14
N VAL A 157 9.60 -15.74 -3.05
CA VAL A 157 8.45 -14.93 -2.63
C VAL A 157 8.84 -13.48 -2.64
N THR A 158 8.24 -12.71 -3.54
CA THR A 158 8.53 -11.29 -3.70
C THR A 158 7.36 -10.47 -3.20
N ARG A 159 7.63 -9.51 -2.34
CA ARG A 159 6.62 -8.60 -1.81
C ARG A 159 7.09 -7.15 -1.91
N ARG A 160 6.11 -6.29 -2.14
CA ARG A 160 6.35 -4.87 -2.09
C ARG A 160 6.54 -4.43 -0.64
N THR A 161 7.61 -3.70 -0.40
CA THR A 161 7.88 -3.06 0.89
C THR A 161 8.02 -1.57 0.63
N CYS A 162 6.94 -0.82 0.86
CA CYS A 162 6.87 0.62 0.64
C CYS A 162 7.27 1.03 -0.79
N GLY A 163 8.46 1.55 -0.99
CA GLY A 163 8.94 2.07 -2.27
C GLY A 163 9.66 1.05 -3.16
N TYR A 164 9.87 -0.19 -2.73
CA TYR A 164 10.62 -1.20 -3.47
C TYR A 164 10.05 -2.62 -3.31
N LEU A 165 10.39 -3.49 -4.25
CA LEU A 165 10.12 -4.91 -4.16
C LEU A 165 11.30 -5.60 -3.46
N GLY A 166 10.99 -6.45 -2.50
CA GLY A 166 11.97 -7.24 -1.77
C GLY A 166 11.62 -8.72 -1.77
N GLU A 167 12.64 -9.55 -1.89
CA GLU A 167 12.50 -10.99 -1.67
C GLU A 167 12.38 -11.27 -0.17
N LYS A 168 11.52 -12.22 0.19
CA LYS A 168 11.18 -12.59 1.59
C LYS A 168 11.74 -13.95 1.94
#